data_8195f2c961b1f386400411c885515aa5
#
_entry.id   8195f2c961b1f386400411c885515aa5
#
_cell.length_a   1.000
_cell.length_b   1.000
_cell.length_c   1.000
_cell.angle_alpha   90.00
_cell.angle_beta   90.00
_cell.angle_gamma   90.00
#
_symmetry.space_group_name_H-M   'P 1'
#
loop_
_entity.id
_entity.type
_entity.pdbx_description
1 polymer ?
#
loop_
_entity_poly.entity_id
_entity_poly.type
_entity_poly.pdbx_seq_one_letter_code
_entity_poly.pdbx_strand_id
1 'polypeptide(L)'
;RGLSKPVGALNRERLQQVTERFEQMDGAEMPRFHYGSHYSSAGAVLFWLLRLEPYTSYSIELQSGRFDHADRLFASLEEAWHSCTTSLADVKELVPEFFYLPDFLRNDGGFELGVRQDHKRVGDVVLPMWARSADDFIAQHRRALESEHVSSHLHLWVDLIFGAKQQGQAAQEAHNVFFYLTYEGAVD
;
A
#
# COMPACT_ATOMS: atom_id res chain seq x y z
N ARG A 1 12.01 -2.68 -1.10
CA ARG A 1 11.21 -3.02 0.07
C ARG A 1 12.09 -3.66 1.14
N GLY A 2 12.18 -3.03 2.32
CA GLY A 2 12.78 -3.68 3.50
C GLY A 2 11.79 -4.70 4.07
N LEU A 3 12.27 -5.89 4.41
CA LEU A 3 11.39 -7.00 4.85
C LEU A 3 11.07 -6.98 6.35
N SER A 4 11.92 -6.35 7.16
CA SER A 4 11.80 -6.34 8.62
C SER A 4 10.94 -5.23 9.20
N LYS A 5 10.43 -4.32 8.35
CA LYS A 5 9.61 -3.17 8.76
C LYS A 5 8.39 -3.01 7.84
N PRO A 6 7.26 -2.50 8.33
CA PRO A 6 6.14 -2.12 7.46
C PRO A 6 6.56 -1.02 6.49
N VAL A 7 5.84 -0.87 5.37
CA VAL A 7 6.16 0.16 4.36
C VAL A 7 6.25 1.55 4.99
N GLY A 8 5.35 1.87 5.89
CA GLY A 8 5.34 3.16 6.59
C GLY A 8 6.54 3.47 7.48
N ALA A 9 7.34 2.45 7.84
CA ALA A 9 8.55 2.59 8.67
C ALA A 9 9.86 2.47 7.88
N LEU A 10 9.81 2.43 6.55
CA LEU A 10 11.00 2.31 5.70
C LEU A 10 11.77 3.64 5.61
N ASN A 11 11.07 4.76 5.54
CA ASN A 11 11.67 6.08 5.56
C ASN A 11 11.98 6.51 6.99
N ARG A 12 13.21 6.98 7.25
CA ARG A 12 13.68 7.32 8.59
C ARG A 12 12.92 8.50 9.21
N GLU A 13 12.64 9.53 8.42
CA GLU A 13 11.96 10.74 8.91
C GLU A 13 10.50 10.41 9.25
N ARG A 14 9.83 9.67 8.36
CA ARG A 14 8.46 9.19 8.62
C ARG A 14 8.41 8.30 9.86
N LEU A 15 9.35 7.37 10.00
CA LEU A 15 9.43 6.49 11.16
C LEU A 15 9.55 7.31 12.45
N GLN A 16 10.42 8.31 12.47
CA GLN A 16 10.54 9.20 13.62
C GLN A 16 9.22 9.89 13.97
N GLN A 17 8.55 10.47 12.98
CA GLN A 17 7.27 11.16 13.17
C GLN A 17 6.16 10.25 13.70
N VAL A 18 6.03 9.03 13.18
CA VAL A 18 4.99 8.09 13.65
C VAL A 18 5.32 7.55 15.04
N THR A 19 6.60 7.41 15.38
CA THR A 19 7.06 6.99 16.71
C THR A 19 6.78 8.09 17.74
N GLU A 20 7.16 9.33 17.46
CA GLU A 20 6.89 10.49 18.33
C GLU A 20 5.39 10.65 18.57
N ARG A 21 4.57 10.52 17.52
CA ARG A 21 3.11 10.55 17.65
C ARG A 21 2.58 9.44 18.55
N PHE A 22 3.07 8.22 18.36
CA PHE A 22 2.68 7.06 19.18
C PHE A 22 3.00 7.28 20.66
N GLU A 23 4.17 7.82 20.97
CA GLU A 23 4.63 8.10 22.33
C GLU A 23 3.83 9.22 23.02
N GLN A 24 3.40 10.23 22.24
CA GLN A 24 2.63 11.37 22.73
C GLN A 24 1.16 11.04 23.00
N MET A 25 0.63 9.93 22.48
CA MET A 25 -0.74 9.50 22.76
C MET A 25 -0.88 9.02 24.20
N ASP A 26 -1.89 9.50 24.91
CA ASP A 26 -2.16 9.09 26.29
C ASP A 26 -2.49 7.59 26.38
N GLY A 27 -3.24 7.06 25.43
CA GLY A 27 -3.64 5.65 25.44
C GLY A 27 -4.77 5.30 26.42
N ALA A 28 -5.22 6.25 27.24
CA ALA A 28 -6.27 6.03 28.22
C ALA A 28 -7.67 6.00 27.59
N GLU A 29 -7.95 6.92 26.68
CA GLU A 29 -9.23 6.99 25.97
C GLU A 29 -9.24 6.19 24.66
N MET A 30 -8.09 6.10 24.00
CA MET A 30 -7.93 5.44 22.70
C MET A 30 -6.61 4.70 22.64
N PRO A 31 -6.58 3.44 22.18
CA PRO A 31 -5.32 2.70 22.01
C PRO A 31 -4.35 3.45 21.09
N ARG A 32 -3.07 3.45 21.47
CA ARG A 32 -2.00 4.08 20.68
C ARG A 32 -1.83 3.39 19.35
N PHE A 33 -1.50 4.15 18.29
CA PHE A 33 -1.23 3.63 16.96
C PHE A 33 -0.16 4.45 16.21
N HIS A 34 0.56 3.79 15.32
CA HIS A 34 1.52 4.44 14.43
C HIS A 34 0.81 4.99 13.17
N TYR A 35 -0.21 4.27 12.66
CA TYR A 35 -0.87 4.60 11.38
C TYR A 35 -2.39 4.70 11.56
N GLY A 36 -2.98 5.72 10.95
CA GLY A 36 -4.41 6.03 11.06
C GLY A 36 -5.34 5.09 10.29
N SER A 37 -4.81 4.20 9.46
CA SER A 37 -5.59 3.21 8.71
C SER A 37 -4.79 1.92 8.55
N HIS A 38 -5.47 0.78 8.48
CA HIS A 38 -4.83 -0.49 8.17
C HIS A 38 -4.53 -0.59 6.66
N TYR A 39 -3.40 -1.18 6.30
CA TYR A 39 -2.98 -1.34 4.90
C TYR A 39 -3.91 -2.25 4.08
N SER A 40 -4.70 -3.12 4.70
CA SER A 40 -5.70 -3.97 4.05
C SER A 40 -7.09 -3.31 3.93
N SER A 41 -7.23 -2.04 4.31
CA SER A 41 -8.49 -1.33 4.12
C SER A 41 -8.91 -1.34 2.65
N ALA A 42 -10.23 -1.35 2.41
CA ALA A 42 -10.77 -1.36 1.04
C ALA A 42 -10.14 -0.27 0.16
N GLY A 43 -10.00 0.96 0.68
CA GLY A 43 -9.39 2.07 -0.05
C GLY A 43 -7.94 1.81 -0.47
N ALA A 44 -7.13 1.15 0.38
CA ALA A 44 -5.73 0.84 0.06
C ALA A 44 -5.61 -0.27 -1.00
N VAL A 45 -6.43 -1.31 -0.92
CA VAL A 45 -6.44 -2.42 -1.88
C VAL A 45 -7.00 -1.95 -3.23
N LEU A 46 -8.14 -1.26 -3.24
CA LEU A 46 -8.77 -0.75 -4.45
C LEU A 46 -7.93 0.31 -5.17
N PHE A 47 -7.08 1.05 -4.45
CA PHE A 47 -6.12 1.96 -5.08
C PHE A 47 -5.19 1.21 -6.04
N TRP A 48 -4.60 0.09 -5.61
CA TRP A 48 -3.71 -0.69 -6.46
C TRP A 48 -4.43 -1.40 -7.59
N LEU A 49 -5.60 -1.99 -7.30
CA LEU A 49 -6.31 -2.88 -8.22
C LEU A 49 -7.38 -2.17 -9.07
N LEU A 50 -7.34 -0.83 -9.11
CA LEU A 50 -8.31 0.03 -9.78
C LEU A 50 -8.67 -0.37 -11.21
N ARG A 51 -7.76 -1.02 -11.94
CA ARG A 51 -7.90 -1.39 -13.35
C ARG A 51 -8.38 -2.82 -13.59
N LEU A 52 -8.69 -3.55 -12.50
CA LEU A 52 -9.13 -4.95 -12.55
C LEU A 52 -10.55 -5.08 -12.05
N GLU A 53 -11.42 -5.75 -12.81
CA GLU A 53 -12.70 -6.18 -12.28
C GLU A 53 -12.52 -7.39 -11.33
N PRO A 54 -13.29 -7.46 -10.24
CA PRO A 54 -14.39 -6.58 -9.82
C PRO A 54 -13.95 -5.33 -9.03
N TYR A 55 -12.65 -5.11 -8.82
CA TYR A 55 -12.13 -4.00 -7.99
C TYR A 55 -12.43 -2.64 -8.59
N THR A 56 -12.48 -2.52 -9.93
CA THR A 56 -12.92 -1.30 -10.61
C THR A 56 -14.33 -0.92 -10.20
N SER A 57 -15.26 -1.87 -10.26
CA SER A 57 -16.66 -1.66 -9.84
C SER A 57 -16.76 -1.30 -8.36
N TYR A 58 -16.02 -1.97 -7.47
CA TYR A 58 -15.98 -1.62 -6.05
C TYR A 58 -15.36 -0.24 -5.78
N SER A 59 -14.36 0.17 -6.57
CA SER A 59 -13.78 1.50 -6.47
C SER A 59 -14.80 2.60 -6.81
N ILE A 60 -15.60 2.38 -7.84
CA ILE A 60 -16.70 3.27 -8.25
C ILE A 60 -17.79 3.33 -7.16
N GLU A 61 -18.15 2.18 -6.60
CA GLU A 61 -19.14 2.08 -5.52
C GLU A 61 -18.67 2.85 -4.27
N LEU A 62 -17.42 2.65 -3.86
CA LEU A 62 -16.81 3.35 -2.71
C LEU A 62 -16.84 4.86 -2.88
N GLN A 63 -16.78 5.36 -4.12
CA GLN A 63 -16.79 6.78 -4.47
C GLN A 63 -18.18 7.28 -4.94
N SER A 64 -19.25 6.63 -4.49
CA SER A 64 -20.65 7.04 -4.77
C SER A 64 -21.01 7.03 -6.25
N GLY A 65 -20.58 6.02 -6.99
CA GLY A 65 -20.97 5.75 -8.38
C GLY A 65 -20.08 6.36 -9.46
N ARG A 66 -18.90 6.85 -9.11
CA ARG A 66 -17.91 7.39 -10.06
C ARG A 66 -16.49 7.10 -9.58
N PHE A 67 -15.50 7.25 -10.45
CA PHE A 67 -14.10 7.26 -10.03
C PHE A 67 -13.78 8.48 -9.14
N ASP A 68 -12.82 8.34 -8.24
CA ASP A 68 -12.24 9.47 -7.51
C ASP A 68 -11.54 10.44 -8.48
N HIS A 69 -11.13 11.60 -8.00
CA HIS A 69 -10.37 12.57 -8.77
C HIS A 69 -9.10 11.94 -9.36
N ALA A 70 -8.81 12.22 -10.63
CA ALA A 70 -7.69 11.64 -11.38
C ALA A 70 -6.33 11.79 -10.66
N ASP A 71 -6.13 12.89 -9.93
CA ASP A 71 -4.91 13.13 -9.15
C ASP A 71 -4.73 12.20 -7.95
N ARG A 72 -5.79 11.52 -7.52
CA ARG A 72 -5.76 10.57 -6.39
C ARG A 72 -5.68 9.12 -6.85
N LEU A 73 -5.83 8.87 -8.14
CA LEU A 73 -5.80 7.53 -8.70
C LEU A 73 -4.36 7.02 -8.84
N PHE A 74 -4.21 5.72 -8.87
CA PHE A 74 -2.94 5.06 -9.13
C PHE A 74 -2.49 5.29 -10.57
N ALA A 75 -1.64 6.28 -10.77
CA ALA A 75 -1.16 6.69 -12.10
C ALA A 75 0.33 6.39 -12.34
N SER A 76 1.13 6.30 -11.27
CA SER A 76 2.59 6.09 -11.37
C SER A 76 3.08 5.25 -10.18
N LEU A 77 3.92 4.25 -10.46
CA LEU A 77 4.57 3.43 -9.43
C LEU A 77 5.52 4.26 -8.56
N GLU A 78 6.30 5.15 -9.16
CA GLU A 78 7.26 5.98 -8.42
C GLU A 78 6.54 6.97 -7.50
N GLU A 79 5.49 7.65 -8.00
CA GLU A 79 4.69 8.56 -7.19
C GLU A 79 3.99 7.83 -6.03
N ALA A 80 3.38 6.69 -6.31
CA ALA A 80 2.69 5.88 -5.30
C ALA A 80 3.66 5.36 -4.25
N TRP A 81 4.84 4.87 -4.66
CA TRP A 81 5.88 4.41 -3.73
C TRP A 81 6.43 5.54 -2.89
N HIS A 82 6.69 6.69 -3.49
CA HIS A 82 7.11 7.89 -2.77
C HIS A 82 6.06 8.29 -1.72
N SER A 83 4.79 8.36 -2.11
CA SER A 83 3.69 8.71 -1.21
C SER A 83 3.59 7.76 -0.02
N CYS A 84 3.51 6.44 -0.26
CA CYS A 84 3.34 5.46 0.82
C CYS A 84 4.60 5.28 1.70
N THR A 85 5.74 5.82 1.32
CA THR A 85 6.95 5.83 2.14
C THR A 85 7.21 7.15 2.86
N THR A 86 6.59 8.26 2.45
CA THR A 86 6.86 9.59 3.02
C THR A 86 5.64 10.27 3.64
N SER A 87 4.43 10.11 3.07
CA SER A 87 3.22 10.76 3.56
C SER A 87 2.66 10.04 4.79
N LEU A 88 2.39 10.78 5.87
CA LEU A 88 1.78 10.24 7.09
C LEU A 88 0.34 9.75 6.87
N ALA A 89 -0.36 10.29 5.88
CA ALA A 89 -1.74 9.93 5.57
C ALA A 89 -1.84 8.71 4.64
N ASP A 90 -0.76 8.33 3.96
CA ASP A 90 -0.77 7.23 3.01
C ASP A 90 -0.24 5.95 3.65
N VAL A 91 -1.14 5.00 3.90
CA VAL A 91 -0.82 3.71 4.51
C VAL A 91 -1.17 2.59 3.55
N LYS A 92 -0.17 2.03 2.89
CA LYS A 92 -0.30 0.93 1.93
C LYS A 92 0.77 -0.13 2.15
N GLU A 93 0.47 -1.33 1.76
CA GLU A 93 1.42 -2.44 1.63
C GLU A 93 1.35 -2.98 0.20
N LEU A 94 2.33 -3.75 -0.22
CA LEU A 94 2.30 -4.41 -1.53
C LEU A 94 1.24 -5.51 -1.53
N VAL A 95 0.40 -5.50 -2.56
CA VAL A 95 -0.56 -6.59 -2.81
C VAL A 95 0.12 -7.72 -3.59
N PRO A 96 -0.40 -8.96 -3.52
CA PRO A 96 0.20 -10.11 -4.20
C PRO A 96 0.39 -9.93 -5.71
N GLU A 97 -0.48 -9.15 -6.34
CA GLU A 97 -0.48 -8.85 -7.79
C GLU A 97 0.84 -8.25 -8.27
N PHE A 98 1.57 -7.55 -7.41
CA PHE A 98 2.92 -7.06 -7.71
C PHE A 98 3.92 -8.15 -8.13
N PHE A 99 3.62 -9.42 -7.88
CA PHE A 99 4.53 -10.53 -8.09
C PHE A 99 4.07 -11.52 -9.16
N TYR A 100 2.82 -11.40 -9.68
CA TYR A 100 2.32 -12.37 -10.65
C TYR A 100 1.40 -11.82 -11.74
N LEU A 101 0.78 -10.63 -11.57
CA LEU A 101 -0.28 -10.16 -12.45
C LEU A 101 0.05 -8.78 -13.06
N PRO A 102 0.54 -8.71 -14.32
CA PRO A 102 0.86 -7.42 -14.96
C PRO A 102 -0.38 -6.57 -15.28
N ASP A 103 -1.56 -7.18 -15.34
CA ASP A 103 -2.79 -6.55 -15.81
C ASP A 103 -3.22 -5.37 -14.93
N PHE A 104 -2.91 -5.37 -13.61
CA PHE A 104 -3.25 -4.25 -12.73
C PHE A 104 -2.50 -2.95 -13.08
N LEU A 105 -1.46 -3.03 -13.91
CA LEU A 105 -0.69 -1.89 -14.41
C LEU A 105 -1.19 -1.37 -15.76
N ARG A 106 -2.08 -2.11 -16.43
CA ARG A 106 -2.62 -1.78 -17.76
C ARG A 106 -4.10 -1.41 -17.67
N ASN A 107 -4.50 -0.43 -18.45
CA ASN A 107 -5.92 -0.07 -18.58
C ASN A 107 -6.56 -0.78 -19.77
N ASP A 108 -6.43 -2.11 -19.82
CA ASP A 108 -6.95 -2.95 -20.90
C ASP A 108 -8.49 -2.90 -20.99
N GLY A 109 -9.16 -2.60 -19.87
CA GLY A 109 -10.62 -2.37 -19.82
C GLY A 109 -11.06 -1.04 -20.44
N GLY A 110 -10.14 -0.16 -20.82
CA GLY A 110 -10.46 1.14 -21.43
C GLY A 110 -11.24 2.08 -20.52
N PHE A 111 -11.04 1.97 -19.20
CA PHE A 111 -11.74 2.80 -18.21
C PHE A 111 -11.37 4.28 -18.34
N GLU A 112 -12.37 5.15 -18.31
CA GLU A 112 -12.19 6.61 -18.31
C GLU A 112 -11.81 7.10 -16.91
N LEU A 113 -10.51 7.05 -16.60
CA LEU A 113 -9.96 7.40 -15.29
C LEU A 113 -9.74 8.92 -15.09
N GLY A 114 -10.01 9.71 -16.11
CA GLY A 114 -9.98 11.17 -16.05
C GLY A 114 -8.62 11.79 -16.45
N VAL A 115 -8.54 13.10 -16.22
CA VAL A 115 -7.37 13.94 -16.53
C VAL A 115 -6.91 14.62 -15.25
N ARG A 116 -5.64 14.54 -14.96
CA ARG A 116 -4.99 15.15 -13.79
C ARG A 116 -4.86 16.68 -13.95
N GLN A 117 -4.54 17.37 -12.88
CA GLN A 117 -4.30 18.81 -12.89
C GLN A 117 -3.11 19.21 -13.78
N ASP A 118 -2.14 18.31 -13.97
CA ASP A 118 -1.02 18.50 -14.92
C ASP A 118 -1.39 18.22 -16.38
N HIS A 119 -2.68 18.11 -16.69
CA HIS A 119 -3.26 17.84 -18.01
C HIS A 119 -2.93 16.46 -18.61
N LYS A 120 -2.36 15.54 -17.83
CA LYS A 120 -2.14 14.16 -18.28
C LYS A 120 -3.37 13.30 -18.03
N ARG A 121 -3.77 12.55 -19.06
CA ARG A 121 -4.82 11.53 -18.93
C ARG A 121 -4.28 10.34 -18.13
N VAL A 122 -5.07 9.84 -17.19
CA VAL A 122 -4.77 8.59 -16.49
C VAL A 122 -5.18 7.43 -17.38
N GLY A 123 -4.21 6.61 -17.78
CA GLY A 123 -4.39 5.39 -18.56
C GLY A 123 -3.67 4.22 -17.88
N ASP A 124 -2.69 3.63 -18.54
CA ASP A 124 -1.78 2.67 -17.96
C ASP A 124 -0.96 3.33 -16.83
N VAL A 125 -0.48 2.51 -15.90
CA VAL A 125 0.40 2.99 -14.83
C VAL A 125 1.78 3.32 -15.39
N VAL A 126 2.28 4.51 -15.08
CA VAL A 126 3.66 4.90 -15.44
C VAL A 126 4.63 4.02 -14.66
N LEU A 127 5.45 3.28 -15.41
CA LEU A 127 6.43 2.36 -14.86
C LEU A 127 7.73 3.08 -14.49
N PRO A 128 8.51 2.57 -13.53
CA PRO A 128 9.85 3.08 -13.26
C PRO A 128 10.78 2.83 -14.45
N MET A 129 11.80 3.66 -14.60
CA MET A 129 12.72 3.63 -15.76
C MET A 129 13.43 2.29 -16.01
N TRP A 130 13.56 1.45 -14.96
CA TRP A 130 14.19 0.13 -15.08
C TRP A 130 13.25 -0.96 -15.62
N ALA A 131 11.94 -0.71 -15.70
CA ALA A 131 10.95 -1.67 -16.23
C ALA A 131 10.52 -1.24 -17.64
N ARG A 132 10.72 -2.12 -18.61
CA ARG A 132 10.41 -1.85 -20.02
C ARG A 132 8.93 -2.07 -20.38
N SER A 133 8.23 -2.87 -19.58
CA SER A 133 6.80 -3.19 -19.73
C SER A 133 6.23 -3.66 -18.39
N ALA A 134 4.91 -3.76 -18.28
CA ALA A 134 4.24 -4.34 -17.11
C ALA A 134 4.72 -5.78 -16.85
N ASP A 135 4.87 -6.58 -17.90
CA ASP A 135 5.38 -7.95 -17.79
C ASP A 135 6.85 -7.98 -17.30
N ASP A 136 7.69 -7.08 -17.81
CA ASP A 136 9.08 -6.97 -17.34
C ASP A 136 9.14 -6.53 -15.86
N PHE A 137 8.27 -5.60 -15.44
CA PHE A 137 8.14 -5.20 -14.05
C PHE A 137 7.83 -6.41 -13.16
N ILE A 138 6.81 -7.20 -13.50
CA ILE A 138 6.43 -8.39 -12.76
C ILE A 138 7.56 -9.43 -12.77
N ALA A 139 8.20 -9.67 -13.91
CA ALA A 139 9.31 -10.62 -14.01
C ALA A 139 10.49 -10.22 -13.10
N GLN A 140 10.79 -8.92 -12.99
CA GLN A 140 11.83 -8.43 -12.09
C GLN A 140 11.43 -8.55 -10.62
N HIS A 141 10.17 -8.26 -10.28
CA HIS A 141 9.64 -8.44 -8.93
C HIS A 141 9.66 -9.92 -8.50
N ARG A 142 9.28 -10.84 -9.38
CA ARG A 142 9.37 -12.29 -9.12
C ARG A 142 10.82 -12.73 -8.87
N ARG A 143 11.75 -12.33 -9.72
CA ARG A 143 13.18 -12.63 -9.50
C ARG A 143 13.69 -12.08 -8.18
N ALA A 144 13.24 -10.87 -7.78
CA ALA A 144 13.61 -10.32 -6.48
C ALA A 144 13.01 -11.13 -5.33
N LEU A 145 11.72 -11.52 -5.42
CA LEU A 145 11.04 -12.34 -4.42
C LEU A 145 11.71 -13.72 -4.25
N GLU A 146 12.13 -14.33 -5.37
CA GLU A 146 12.77 -15.65 -5.42
C GLU A 146 14.29 -15.61 -5.15
N SER A 147 14.87 -14.42 -4.93
CA SER A 147 16.29 -14.28 -4.61
C SER A 147 16.64 -14.93 -3.27
N GLU A 148 17.88 -15.39 -3.13
CA GLU A 148 18.40 -15.96 -1.88
C GLU A 148 18.22 -14.97 -0.69
N HIS A 149 18.49 -13.70 -0.93
CA HIS A 149 18.29 -12.66 0.08
C HIS A 149 16.84 -12.59 0.59
N VAL A 150 15.86 -12.54 -0.31
CA VAL A 150 14.45 -12.47 0.09
C VAL A 150 14.00 -13.80 0.69
N SER A 151 14.37 -14.93 0.09
CA SER A 151 14.01 -16.26 0.58
C SER A 151 14.49 -16.51 2.02
N SER A 152 15.71 -16.08 2.36
CA SER A 152 16.25 -16.21 3.71
C SER A 152 15.63 -15.24 4.73
N HIS A 153 15.00 -14.15 4.30
CA HIS A 153 14.43 -13.11 5.16
C HIS A 153 12.90 -12.97 5.05
N LEU A 154 12.24 -13.78 4.24
CA LEU A 154 10.81 -13.69 3.96
C LEU A 154 9.95 -13.82 5.24
N HIS A 155 10.40 -14.63 6.20
CA HIS A 155 9.73 -14.79 7.49
C HIS A 155 9.56 -13.46 8.24
N LEU A 156 10.49 -12.52 8.09
CA LEU A 156 10.40 -11.20 8.72
C LEU A 156 9.21 -10.39 8.18
N TRP A 157 8.93 -10.52 6.88
CA TRP A 157 7.78 -9.89 6.27
C TRP A 157 6.48 -10.62 6.62
N VAL A 158 6.51 -11.94 6.61
CA VAL A 158 5.35 -12.77 7.04
C VAL A 158 4.94 -12.43 8.48
N ASP A 159 5.89 -12.24 9.38
CA ASP A 159 5.61 -11.84 10.77
C ASP A 159 4.86 -10.51 10.88
N LEU A 160 5.12 -9.56 9.98
CA LEU A 160 4.44 -8.25 9.96
C LEU A 160 3.00 -8.34 9.43
N ILE A 161 2.75 -9.24 8.47
CA ILE A 161 1.49 -9.29 7.72
C ILE A 161 0.52 -10.33 8.28
N PHE A 162 1.03 -11.51 8.70
CA PHE A 162 0.24 -12.67 9.12
C PHE A 162 0.69 -13.26 10.46
N GLY A 163 1.78 -12.80 11.04
CA GLY A 163 2.44 -13.47 12.15
C GLY A 163 2.52 -12.65 13.44
N ALA A 164 3.57 -12.92 14.20
CA ALA A 164 3.74 -12.46 15.58
C ALA A 164 3.79 -10.94 15.75
N LYS A 165 4.09 -10.17 14.68
CA LYS A 165 4.22 -8.72 14.71
C LYS A 165 2.98 -7.96 14.27
N GLN A 166 1.83 -8.62 14.25
CA GLN A 166 0.55 -7.97 13.94
C GLN A 166 -0.11 -7.31 15.15
N GLN A 167 0.13 -7.81 16.33
CA GLN A 167 -0.58 -7.38 17.53
C GLN A 167 0.33 -7.34 18.76
N GLY A 168 -0.14 -6.67 19.81
CA GLY A 168 0.51 -6.61 21.11
C GLY A 168 1.86 -5.87 21.09
N GLN A 169 2.72 -6.22 22.03
CA GLN A 169 4.02 -5.57 22.20
C GLN A 169 4.94 -5.76 20.99
N ALA A 170 4.92 -6.92 20.36
CA ALA A 170 5.74 -7.20 19.16
C ALA A 170 5.37 -6.28 17.97
N ALA A 171 4.09 -5.92 17.83
CA ALA A 171 3.67 -4.95 16.82
C ALA A 171 4.15 -3.53 17.16
N GLN A 172 4.14 -3.14 18.44
CA GLN A 172 4.65 -1.84 18.88
C GLN A 172 6.15 -1.72 18.60
N GLU A 173 6.94 -2.72 18.97
CA GLU A 173 8.39 -2.78 18.73
C GLU A 173 8.74 -2.80 17.23
N ALA A 174 7.86 -3.38 16.41
CA ALA A 174 8.00 -3.40 14.95
C ALA A 174 7.47 -2.13 14.27
N HIS A 175 6.95 -1.14 15.01
CA HIS A 175 6.25 0.04 14.48
C HIS A 175 5.12 -0.33 13.51
N ASN A 176 4.33 -1.36 13.86
CA ASN A 176 3.30 -1.98 13.01
C ASN A 176 1.91 -1.95 13.65
N VAL A 177 1.58 -0.88 14.38
CA VAL A 177 0.27 -0.70 15.02
C VAL A 177 -0.56 0.28 14.22
N PHE A 178 -1.75 -0.13 13.83
CA PHE A 178 -2.73 0.64 13.07
C PHE A 178 -3.88 1.08 13.97
N PHE A 179 -4.64 2.08 13.52
CA PHE A 179 -5.82 2.52 14.27
C PHE A 179 -6.80 1.38 14.46
N TYR A 180 -7.22 1.13 15.68
CA TYR A 180 -7.91 -0.11 16.06
C TYR A 180 -9.23 -0.35 15.32
N LEU A 181 -9.97 0.70 14.97
CA LEU A 181 -11.22 0.59 14.20
C LEU A 181 -11.02 0.19 12.72
N THR A 182 -9.79 0.15 12.23
CA THR A 182 -9.47 -0.21 10.85
C THR A 182 -9.03 -1.67 10.68
N TYR A 183 -8.97 -2.42 11.78
CA TYR A 183 -8.80 -3.88 11.70
C TYR A 183 -10.14 -4.54 11.38
N GLU A 184 -10.09 -5.62 10.58
CA GLU A 184 -11.27 -6.42 10.31
C GLU A 184 -11.85 -6.99 11.61
N GLY A 185 -13.18 -6.93 11.75
CA GLY A 185 -13.87 -7.40 12.96
C GLY A 185 -13.73 -6.48 14.19
N ALA A 186 -13.20 -5.27 14.03
CA ALA A 186 -13.09 -4.32 15.15
C ALA A 186 -14.42 -3.64 15.50
N VAL A 187 -15.39 -3.69 14.60
CA VAL A 187 -16.76 -3.15 14.77
C VAL A 187 -17.74 -4.22 14.33
N ASP A 188 -18.70 -4.56 15.19
CA ASP A 188 -19.82 -5.46 14.88
C ASP A 188 -20.86 -4.79 13.97
#